data_fa99129f755c8e90e500d10f25c202b0
#
_entry.id   fa99129f755c8e90e500d10f25c202b0
#
_cell.length_a   1.000
_cell.length_b   1.000
_cell.length_c   1.000
_cell.angle_alpha   90.00
_cell.angle_beta   90.00
_cell.angle_gamma   90.00
#
_symmetry.space_group_name_H-M   'P 1'
#
loop_
_entity.id
_entity.type
_entity.pdbx_description
1 polymer ?
#
loop_
_entity_poly.entity_id
_entity_poly.type
_entity_poly.pdbx_seq_one_letter_code
_entity_poly.pdbx_strand_id
1 'polypeptide(L)'
;MRIASLAAALALAGAGGASAQLLINGAGATFPYPIYSKWFDEYSRVDPSVRFNYQSIGSGAGQKQILEGTVDFGATDGPMSSQDLAKSSARILHVPTVAGADVIAYNLPGSPRLKLDGPAIAGIFLGQITKWNDARLAALNPGEALPDMDILVVHRADGSGTTYIFADYLSSVSRDWSRRVGRGMAVKWPSGLGAKGNEGVTGQIKQMPGAVGYVELIYAAQNQLPCANVKNGSGNFIAPSVESVMDALATVAVPGDFRFSMVNPAGPNAYPIAGATWLLVYQQQRDEQKGRKIVEFLQWAMNDGQRLAPPLDYAPLPPALRKRVLAEIAGIKY
;
A
#
# COMPACT_ATOMS: atom_id res chain seq x y z
N MET A 1 59.07 -61.71 -0.50
CA MET A 1 57.81 -61.16 0.03
C MET A 1 58.02 -59.66 0.23
N ARG A 2 57.43 -58.85 -0.63
CA ARG A 2 57.49 -57.36 -0.56
C ARG A 2 56.14 -56.88 -0.13
N ILE A 3 56.06 -56.22 1.03
CA ILE A 3 54.83 -55.65 1.59
C ILE A 3 54.76 -54.24 1.03
N ALA A 4 53.72 -53.96 0.23
CA ALA A 4 53.43 -52.60 -0.27
C ALA A 4 52.49 -51.88 0.72
N SER A 5 53.00 -50.80 1.31
CA SER A 5 52.22 -49.93 2.17
C SER A 5 51.40 -48.94 1.33
N LEU A 6 50.10 -49.05 1.39
CA LEU A 6 49.14 -48.15 0.75
C LEU A 6 48.89 -46.97 1.70
N ALA A 7 49.36 -45.78 1.35
CA ALA A 7 49.07 -44.56 2.08
C ALA A 7 47.71 -43.98 1.58
N ALA A 8 46.69 -44.04 2.40
CA ALA A 8 45.42 -43.41 2.16
C ALA A 8 45.48 -41.89 2.46
N ALA A 9 45.45 -41.06 1.42
CA ALA A 9 45.32 -39.62 1.59
C ALA A 9 43.84 -39.27 1.89
N LEU A 10 43.55 -38.88 3.12
CA LEU A 10 42.28 -38.28 3.49
C LEU A 10 42.17 -36.87 2.93
N ALA A 11 41.38 -36.71 1.89
CA ALA A 11 40.96 -35.38 1.40
C ALA A 11 39.91 -34.83 2.40
N LEU A 12 40.29 -33.90 3.28
CA LEU A 12 39.34 -33.05 4.01
C LEU A 12 38.68 -32.13 2.98
N ALA A 13 37.49 -32.56 2.51
CA ALA A 13 36.57 -31.66 1.84
C ALA A 13 36.13 -30.62 2.89
N GLY A 14 36.61 -29.40 2.78
CA GLY A 14 36.15 -28.27 3.56
C GLY A 14 34.67 -28.08 3.31
N ALA A 15 33.83 -28.50 4.25
CA ALA A 15 32.44 -28.09 4.30
C ALA A 15 32.43 -26.59 4.53
N GLY A 16 32.37 -25.82 3.45
CA GLY A 16 32.05 -24.40 3.52
C GLY A 16 30.73 -24.26 4.26
N GLY A 17 30.81 -23.85 5.52
CA GLY A 17 29.62 -23.62 6.33
C GLY A 17 28.70 -22.63 5.61
N ALA A 18 27.57 -23.11 5.11
CA ALA A 18 26.51 -22.22 4.68
C ALA A 18 26.09 -21.42 5.91
N SER A 19 26.57 -20.19 6.01
CA SER A 19 26.10 -19.26 7.04
C SER A 19 24.59 -19.15 6.90
N ALA A 20 23.86 -19.51 7.96
CA ALA A 20 22.40 -19.39 7.94
C ALA A 20 22.04 -17.95 7.68
N GLN A 21 21.18 -17.71 6.67
CA GLN A 21 20.70 -16.36 6.37
C GLN A 21 19.96 -15.79 7.58
N LEU A 22 20.24 -14.54 7.92
CA LEU A 22 19.52 -13.81 8.96
C LEU A 22 18.10 -13.55 8.48
N LEU A 23 17.11 -14.09 9.19
CA LEU A 23 15.70 -13.92 8.83
C LEU A 23 15.13 -12.69 9.54
N ILE A 24 14.60 -11.74 8.77
CA ILE A 24 13.88 -10.56 9.25
C ILE A 24 12.40 -10.72 8.88
N ASN A 25 11.53 -10.70 9.88
CA ASN A 25 10.10 -10.90 9.72
C ASN A 25 9.35 -9.58 9.77
N GLY A 26 8.50 -9.35 8.78
CA GLY A 26 7.59 -8.22 8.72
C GLY A 26 6.17 -8.63 8.38
N ALA A 27 5.21 -7.77 8.72
CA ALA A 27 3.82 -7.99 8.38
C ALA A 27 3.06 -6.67 8.23
N GLY A 28 2.00 -6.68 7.42
CA GLY A 28 1.11 -5.54 7.36
C GLY A 28 0.43 -5.32 6.03
N ALA A 29 0.44 -4.08 5.57
CA ALA A 29 -0.30 -3.57 4.43
C ALA A 29 -0.18 -4.43 3.17
N THR A 30 -1.30 -4.65 2.49
CA THR A 30 -1.33 -5.30 1.16
C THR A 30 -1.06 -4.30 0.04
N PHE A 31 -1.34 -3.02 0.26
CA PHE A 31 -1.10 -1.94 -0.68
C PHE A 31 0.33 -1.95 -1.26
N PRO A 32 1.43 -1.97 -0.47
CA PRO A 32 2.79 -1.96 -0.98
C PRO A 32 3.34 -3.37 -1.28
N TYR A 33 2.57 -4.44 -1.13
CA TYR A 33 3.11 -5.80 -1.23
C TYR A 33 3.86 -6.09 -2.54
N PRO A 34 3.38 -5.67 -3.73
CA PRO A 34 4.10 -5.88 -4.98
C PRO A 34 5.49 -5.23 -5.01
N ILE A 35 5.60 -3.97 -4.59
CA ILE A 35 6.89 -3.28 -4.54
C ILE A 35 7.80 -3.81 -3.43
N TYR A 36 7.26 -4.14 -2.25
CA TYR A 36 8.05 -4.72 -1.16
C TYR A 36 8.60 -6.09 -1.53
N SER A 37 7.79 -6.95 -2.17
CA SER A 37 8.25 -8.24 -2.68
C SER A 37 9.38 -8.07 -3.70
N LYS A 38 9.25 -7.11 -4.62
CA LYS A 38 10.30 -6.77 -5.57
C LYS A 38 11.57 -6.26 -4.89
N TRP A 39 11.44 -5.39 -3.89
CA TRP A 39 12.56 -4.87 -3.13
C TRP A 39 13.30 -5.97 -2.36
N PHE A 40 12.58 -6.88 -1.69
CA PHE A 40 13.21 -7.98 -0.95
C PHE A 40 13.94 -8.97 -1.88
N ASP A 41 13.37 -9.25 -3.07
CA ASP A 41 14.02 -10.07 -4.09
C ASP A 41 15.31 -9.41 -4.60
N GLU A 42 15.26 -8.15 -5.00
CA GLU A 42 16.44 -7.42 -5.48
C GLU A 42 17.49 -7.22 -4.39
N TYR A 43 17.06 -6.90 -3.16
CA TYR A 43 17.99 -6.72 -2.05
C TYR A 43 18.70 -8.01 -1.64
N SER A 44 18.07 -9.16 -1.79
CA SER A 44 18.71 -10.45 -1.55
C SER A 44 19.93 -10.72 -2.45
N ARG A 45 20.02 -10.03 -3.60
CA ARG A 45 21.19 -10.06 -4.48
C ARG A 45 22.26 -9.07 -4.05
N VAL A 46 21.86 -7.98 -3.38
CA VAL A 46 22.80 -6.99 -2.81
C VAL A 46 23.43 -7.53 -1.53
N ASP A 47 22.62 -8.14 -0.69
CA ASP A 47 23.07 -8.76 0.56
C ASP A 47 22.48 -10.17 0.73
N PRO A 48 23.21 -11.21 0.27
CA PRO A 48 22.75 -12.59 0.39
C PRO A 48 22.74 -13.12 1.83
N SER A 49 23.30 -12.40 2.81
CA SER A 49 23.35 -12.82 4.22
C SER A 49 22.03 -12.61 4.95
N VAL A 50 21.08 -11.86 4.36
CA VAL A 50 19.78 -11.54 4.96
C VAL A 50 18.63 -11.95 4.07
N ARG A 51 17.54 -12.38 4.68
CA ARG A 51 16.26 -12.65 4.01
C ARG A 51 15.13 -11.93 4.72
N PHE A 52 14.35 -11.18 3.96
CA PHE A 52 13.12 -10.56 4.44
C PHE A 52 11.93 -11.50 4.15
N ASN A 53 11.16 -11.78 5.19
CA ASN A 53 9.90 -12.52 5.11
C ASN A 53 8.76 -11.56 5.46
N TYR A 54 7.88 -11.29 4.50
CA TYR A 54 6.79 -10.34 4.68
C TYR A 54 5.43 -10.99 4.51
N GLN A 55 4.57 -10.81 5.51
CA GLN A 55 3.20 -11.29 5.48
C GLN A 55 2.24 -10.15 5.12
N SER A 56 1.65 -10.22 3.93
CA SER A 56 0.63 -9.28 3.44
C SER A 56 -0.73 -9.61 4.06
N ILE A 57 -1.02 -9.06 5.24
CA ILE A 57 -2.19 -9.41 6.07
C ILE A 57 -3.07 -8.21 6.46
N GLY A 58 -2.78 -7.03 5.91
CA GLY A 58 -3.47 -5.77 6.17
C GLY A 58 -2.79 -4.91 7.22
N SER A 59 -2.93 -3.59 7.07
CA SER A 59 -2.29 -2.58 7.92
C SER A 59 -2.63 -2.72 9.41
N GLY A 60 -3.89 -3.02 9.73
CA GLY A 60 -4.32 -3.20 11.12
C GLY A 60 -3.60 -4.35 11.81
N ALA A 61 -3.41 -5.48 11.12
CA ALA A 61 -2.63 -6.61 11.64
C ALA A 61 -1.15 -6.26 11.76
N GLY A 62 -0.57 -5.53 10.79
CA GLY A 62 0.81 -5.04 10.87
C GLY A 62 1.06 -4.12 12.05
N GLN A 63 0.16 -3.15 12.28
CA GLN A 63 0.23 -2.26 13.46
C GLN A 63 0.13 -3.04 14.77
N LYS A 64 -0.77 -4.02 14.83
CA LYS A 64 -0.92 -4.88 16.02
C LYS A 64 0.36 -5.67 16.30
N GLN A 65 0.91 -6.35 15.28
CA GLN A 65 2.09 -7.19 15.44
C GLN A 65 3.34 -6.41 15.83
N ILE A 66 3.55 -5.19 15.29
CA ILE A 66 4.67 -4.36 15.72
C ILE A 66 4.48 -3.85 17.15
N LEU A 67 3.28 -3.52 17.58
CA LEU A 67 2.98 -3.15 18.97
C LEU A 67 3.26 -4.31 19.94
N GLU A 68 2.89 -5.53 19.57
CA GLU A 68 3.10 -6.76 20.34
C GLU A 68 4.55 -7.27 20.27
N GLY A 69 5.36 -6.73 19.34
CA GLY A 69 6.75 -7.13 19.15
C GLY A 69 6.93 -8.54 18.58
N THR A 70 5.95 -9.03 17.83
CA THR A 70 5.97 -10.34 17.17
C THR A 70 6.60 -10.33 15.79
N VAL A 71 6.92 -9.13 15.27
CA VAL A 71 7.64 -8.91 14.01
C VAL A 71 8.78 -7.92 14.22
N ASP A 72 9.77 -7.95 13.33
CA ASP A 72 10.92 -7.04 13.34
C ASP A 72 10.55 -5.67 12.76
N PHE A 73 9.57 -5.63 11.82
CA PHE A 73 8.97 -4.40 11.27
C PHE A 73 7.51 -4.60 10.92
N GLY A 74 6.72 -3.53 10.98
CA GLY A 74 5.34 -3.49 10.49
C GLY A 74 5.23 -2.74 9.17
N ALA A 75 4.07 -2.82 8.50
CA ALA A 75 3.75 -1.96 7.37
C ALA A 75 2.29 -1.49 7.41
N THR A 76 2.06 -0.24 7.02
CA THR A 76 0.74 0.40 7.06
C THR A 76 0.59 1.50 6.01
N ASP A 77 -0.64 1.66 5.47
CA ASP A 77 -1.02 2.78 4.61
C ASP A 77 -1.94 3.78 5.34
N GLY A 78 -2.27 3.48 6.60
CA GLY A 78 -2.91 4.41 7.53
C GLY A 78 -1.97 4.65 8.71
N PRO A 79 -1.46 5.87 8.94
CA PRO A 79 -0.52 6.13 10.02
C PRO A 79 -1.14 5.81 11.38
N MET A 80 -0.33 5.28 12.30
CA MET A 80 -0.77 5.00 13.66
C MET A 80 -1.16 6.28 14.37
N SER A 81 -2.24 6.23 15.14
CA SER A 81 -2.63 7.34 16.01
C SER A 81 -1.62 7.55 17.14
N SER A 82 -1.56 8.76 17.68
CA SER A 82 -0.73 9.02 18.87
C SER A 82 -1.17 8.17 20.07
N GLN A 83 -2.46 7.85 20.17
CA GLN A 83 -2.99 6.96 21.19
C GLN A 83 -2.49 5.52 21.03
N ASP A 84 -2.39 5.02 19.79
CA ASP A 84 -1.87 3.67 19.54
C ASP A 84 -0.37 3.62 19.75
N LEU A 85 0.38 4.64 19.30
CA LEU A 85 1.81 4.74 19.57
C LEU A 85 2.14 4.78 21.07
N ALA A 86 1.28 5.40 21.89
CA ALA A 86 1.44 5.44 23.35
C ALA A 86 1.28 4.08 24.04
N LYS A 87 0.71 3.06 23.35
CA LYS A 87 0.63 1.68 23.85
C LYS A 87 1.95 0.93 23.73
N SER A 88 2.87 1.41 22.91
CA SER A 88 4.19 0.79 22.72
C SER A 88 5.15 1.23 23.82
N SER A 89 5.90 0.28 24.38
CA SER A 89 7.02 0.55 25.30
C SER A 89 8.24 1.13 24.59
N ALA A 90 8.31 1.01 23.26
CA ALA A 90 9.40 1.49 22.41
C ALA A 90 8.88 2.52 21.41
N ARG A 91 9.69 3.51 21.07
CA ARG A 91 9.34 4.47 20.03
C ARG A 91 9.31 3.78 18.66
N ILE A 92 8.16 3.87 17.97
CA ILE A 92 7.96 3.36 16.61
C ILE A 92 8.04 4.54 15.64
N LEU A 93 8.89 4.43 14.64
CA LEU A 93 9.05 5.39 13.55
C LEU A 93 8.16 5.01 12.38
N HIS A 94 7.61 6.03 11.71
CA HIS A 94 6.92 5.90 10.43
C HIS A 94 7.89 6.27 9.31
N VAL A 95 8.39 5.28 8.58
CA VAL A 95 9.31 5.47 7.45
C VAL A 95 8.50 5.40 6.16
N PRO A 96 8.12 6.54 5.54
CA PRO A 96 7.40 6.50 4.27
C PRO A 96 8.32 5.89 3.19
N THR A 97 7.73 5.06 2.34
CA THR A 97 8.51 4.26 1.36
C THR A 97 8.18 4.64 -0.08
N VAL A 98 6.92 4.62 -0.44
CA VAL A 98 6.38 5.03 -1.74
C VAL A 98 4.99 5.62 -1.54
N ALA A 99 4.44 6.22 -2.59
CA ALA A 99 3.03 6.58 -2.67
C ALA A 99 2.35 5.85 -3.83
N GLY A 100 1.01 5.72 -3.77
CA GLY A 100 0.22 5.06 -4.80
C GLY A 100 -1.18 5.63 -4.91
N ALA A 101 -1.92 5.18 -5.91
CA ALA A 101 -3.31 5.54 -6.13
C ALA A 101 -4.23 4.44 -5.58
N ASP A 102 -5.21 4.83 -4.77
CA ASP A 102 -6.35 3.99 -4.43
C ASP A 102 -7.42 4.21 -5.50
N VAL A 103 -7.60 3.25 -6.41
CA VAL A 103 -8.39 3.43 -7.62
C VAL A 103 -9.79 2.82 -7.50
N ILE A 104 -10.77 3.44 -8.15
CA ILE A 104 -12.11 2.88 -8.28
C ILE A 104 -12.09 1.93 -9.47
N ALA A 105 -11.89 0.64 -9.18
CA ALA A 105 -11.91 -0.42 -10.17
C ALA A 105 -13.32 -0.99 -10.33
N TYR A 106 -13.68 -1.37 -11.54
CA TYR A 106 -15.03 -1.87 -11.84
C TYR A 106 -15.01 -2.97 -12.91
N ASN A 107 -16.14 -3.68 -13.03
CA ASN A 107 -16.36 -4.70 -14.04
C ASN A 107 -17.69 -4.47 -14.77
N LEU A 108 -17.60 -3.78 -15.91
CA LEU A 108 -18.75 -3.48 -16.75
C LEU A 108 -18.56 -4.02 -18.17
N PRO A 109 -19.64 -4.50 -18.82
CA PRO A 109 -19.59 -4.86 -20.23
C PRO A 109 -19.11 -3.69 -21.10
N GLY A 110 -18.22 -3.98 -22.04
CA GLY A 110 -17.65 -2.97 -22.93
C GLY A 110 -16.62 -2.04 -22.29
N SER A 111 -16.37 -2.17 -21.00
CA SER A 111 -15.36 -1.37 -20.24
C SER A 111 -15.43 0.14 -20.56
N PRO A 112 -16.59 0.80 -20.35
CA PRO A 112 -16.74 2.24 -20.64
C PRO A 112 -15.72 3.04 -19.81
N ARG A 113 -15.25 4.18 -20.33
CA ARG A 113 -14.31 5.05 -19.61
C ARG A 113 -15.05 5.92 -18.59
N LEU A 114 -15.22 5.40 -17.39
CA LEU A 114 -16.00 6.07 -16.35
C LEU A 114 -15.28 7.32 -15.81
N LYS A 115 -16.10 8.36 -15.61
CA LYS A 115 -15.77 9.55 -14.83
C LYS A 115 -16.66 9.58 -13.60
N LEU A 116 -16.07 9.70 -12.42
CA LEU A 116 -16.78 9.76 -11.15
C LEU A 116 -16.32 10.98 -10.35
N ASP A 117 -17.25 11.60 -9.65
CA ASP A 117 -16.92 12.62 -8.64
C ASP A 117 -17.12 12.11 -7.23
N GLY A 118 -16.66 12.86 -6.24
CA GLY A 118 -16.76 12.47 -4.83
C GLY A 118 -18.18 12.13 -4.37
N PRO A 119 -19.20 12.97 -4.70
CA PRO A 119 -20.58 12.67 -4.38
C PRO A 119 -21.11 11.38 -5.00
N ALA A 120 -20.75 11.08 -6.25
CA ALA A 120 -21.17 9.84 -6.93
C ALA A 120 -20.52 8.61 -6.28
N ILE A 121 -19.20 8.66 -6.01
CA ILE A 121 -18.51 7.57 -5.32
C ILE A 121 -19.12 7.35 -3.93
N ALA A 122 -19.30 8.41 -3.14
CA ALA A 122 -19.93 8.32 -1.82
C ALA A 122 -21.35 7.74 -1.92
N GLY A 123 -22.15 8.17 -2.92
CA GLY A 123 -23.49 7.66 -3.15
C GLY A 123 -23.53 6.16 -3.45
N ILE A 124 -22.57 5.65 -4.23
CA ILE A 124 -22.41 4.22 -4.50
C ILE A 124 -22.14 3.45 -3.20
N PHE A 125 -21.11 3.85 -2.46
CA PHE A 125 -20.70 3.13 -1.26
C PHE A 125 -21.63 3.33 -0.05
N LEU A 126 -22.50 4.36 -0.07
CA LEU A 126 -23.62 4.52 0.87
C LEU A 126 -24.86 3.72 0.47
N GLY A 127 -24.89 3.06 -0.69
CA GLY A 127 -26.05 2.37 -1.22
C GLY A 127 -27.17 3.29 -1.69
N GLN A 128 -26.86 4.55 -2.00
CA GLN A 128 -27.80 5.55 -2.51
C GLN A 128 -27.85 5.57 -4.05
N ILE A 129 -26.79 5.08 -4.70
CA ILE A 129 -26.71 4.80 -6.13
C ILE A 129 -26.53 3.30 -6.27
N THR A 130 -27.54 2.63 -6.78
CA THR A 130 -27.59 1.16 -6.80
C THR A 130 -27.58 0.58 -8.21
N LYS A 131 -27.69 1.44 -9.25
CA LYS A 131 -27.67 1.04 -10.65
C LYS A 131 -26.65 1.86 -11.44
N TRP A 132 -26.01 1.23 -12.41
CA TRP A 132 -25.01 1.88 -13.25
C TRP A 132 -25.61 2.95 -14.18
N ASN A 133 -26.86 2.78 -14.64
CA ASN A 133 -27.57 3.77 -15.44
C ASN A 133 -28.26 4.87 -14.61
N ASP A 134 -27.94 5.03 -13.32
CA ASP A 134 -28.46 6.13 -12.49
C ASP A 134 -28.18 7.49 -13.16
N ALA A 135 -29.17 8.38 -13.17
CA ALA A 135 -29.08 9.68 -13.82
C ALA A 135 -27.86 10.52 -13.36
N ARG A 136 -27.41 10.38 -12.10
CA ARG A 136 -26.23 11.04 -11.55
C ARG A 136 -24.93 10.54 -12.21
N LEU A 137 -24.84 9.24 -12.51
CA LEU A 137 -23.70 8.66 -13.21
C LEU A 137 -23.73 9.00 -14.69
N ALA A 138 -24.91 8.93 -15.31
CA ALA A 138 -25.09 9.30 -16.72
C ALA A 138 -24.73 10.77 -17.00
N ALA A 139 -25.05 11.68 -16.09
CA ALA A 139 -24.70 13.10 -16.20
C ALA A 139 -23.19 13.35 -16.16
N LEU A 140 -22.41 12.50 -15.46
CA LEU A 140 -20.94 12.58 -15.43
C LEU A 140 -20.28 11.94 -16.66
N ASN A 141 -21.00 11.09 -17.38
CA ASN A 141 -20.51 10.28 -18.48
C ASN A 141 -21.33 10.49 -19.78
N PRO A 142 -21.44 11.71 -20.28
CA PRO A 142 -22.17 11.98 -21.50
C PRO A 142 -21.56 11.21 -22.68
N GLY A 143 -22.38 10.45 -23.41
CA GLY A 143 -21.95 9.64 -24.55
C GLY A 143 -21.54 8.20 -24.20
N GLU A 144 -21.41 7.84 -22.92
CA GLU A 144 -21.18 6.47 -22.49
C GLU A 144 -22.53 5.75 -22.28
N ALA A 145 -22.67 4.57 -22.86
CA ALA A 145 -23.87 3.73 -22.66
C ALA A 145 -23.72 2.94 -21.36
N LEU A 146 -24.18 3.51 -20.25
CA LEU A 146 -24.18 2.82 -18.97
C LEU A 146 -25.32 1.76 -18.92
N PRO A 147 -25.01 0.50 -18.56
CA PRO A 147 -25.99 -0.58 -18.59
C PRO A 147 -27.05 -0.44 -17.48
N ASP A 148 -28.26 -0.93 -17.72
CA ASP A 148 -29.26 -1.16 -16.67
C ASP A 148 -28.84 -2.40 -15.86
N MET A 149 -27.92 -2.20 -14.96
CA MET A 149 -27.31 -3.25 -14.14
C MET A 149 -27.13 -2.76 -12.71
N ASP A 150 -27.34 -3.66 -11.74
CA ASP A 150 -27.12 -3.34 -10.35
C ASP A 150 -25.62 -3.14 -10.04
N ILE A 151 -25.33 -2.20 -9.16
CA ILE A 151 -23.97 -1.97 -8.65
C ILE A 151 -23.72 -2.93 -7.50
N LEU A 152 -22.70 -3.76 -7.63
CA LEU A 152 -22.22 -4.68 -6.60
C LEU A 152 -20.97 -4.09 -5.92
N VAL A 153 -21.13 -3.48 -4.76
CA VAL A 153 -20.00 -2.90 -4.02
C VAL A 153 -19.15 -4.00 -3.42
N VAL A 154 -17.84 -3.92 -3.62
CA VAL A 154 -16.83 -4.76 -2.98
C VAL A 154 -15.91 -3.90 -2.12
N HIS A 155 -15.74 -4.28 -0.86
CA HIS A 155 -14.93 -3.55 0.10
C HIS A 155 -13.99 -4.48 0.88
N ARG A 156 -13.06 -3.92 1.64
CA ARG A 156 -12.16 -4.68 2.51
C ARG A 156 -12.90 -5.22 3.74
N ALA A 157 -12.58 -6.46 4.11
CA ALA A 157 -13.07 -7.12 5.32
C ALA A 157 -12.04 -7.18 6.46
N ASP A 158 -10.79 -6.80 6.18
CA ASP A 158 -9.68 -6.75 7.14
C ASP A 158 -9.38 -5.29 7.56
N GLY A 159 -8.56 -5.12 8.59
CA GLY A 159 -8.02 -3.81 8.97
C GLY A 159 -7.06 -3.29 7.90
N SER A 160 -7.53 -2.38 7.03
CA SER A 160 -6.91 -2.01 5.76
C SER A 160 -6.48 -0.56 5.72
N GLY A 161 -5.22 -0.32 5.37
CA GLY A 161 -4.74 1.02 5.06
C GLY A 161 -5.34 1.59 3.77
N THR A 162 -5.60 0.75 2.75
CA THR A 162 -6.34 1.14 1.55
C THR A 162 -7.74 1.66 1.94
N THR A 163 -8.45 0.94 2.83
CA THR A 163 -9.71 1.44 3.40
C THR A 163 -9.54 2.78 4.14
N TYR A 164 -8.43 2.96 4.87
CA TYR A 164 -8.16 4.22 5.55
C TYR A 164 -8.05 5.39 4.56
N ILE A 165 -7.27 5.23 3.47
CA ILE A 165 -7.13 6.23 2.40
C ILE A 165 -8.49 6.53 1.77
N PHE A 166 -9.23 5.49 1.39
CA PHE A 166 -10.53 5.62 0.74
C PHE A 166 -11.58 6.28 1.64
N ALA A 167 -11.70 5.85 2.89
CA ALA A 167 -12.65 6.41 3.84
C ALA A 167 -12.31 7.85 4.26
N ASP A 168 -11.01 8.20 4.31
CA ASP A 168 -10.55 9.57 4.53
C ASP A 168 -10.94 10.47 3.35
N TYR A 169 -10.74 10.00 2.10
CA TYR A 169 -11.21 10.70 0.91
C TYR A 169 -12.73 10.90 0.93
N LEU A 170 -13.51 9.84 1.15
CA LEU A 170 -14.97 9.95 1.19
C LEU A 170 -15.46 10.89 2.30
N SER A 171 -14.77 10.91 3.44
CA SER A 171 -15.07 11.84 4.53
C SER A 171 -14.75 13.30 4.17
N SER A 172 -13.78 13.54 3.28
CA SER A 172 -13.42 14.87 2.81
C SER A 172 -14.40 15.44 1.78
N VAL A 173 -15.06 14.58 0.98
CA VAL A 173 -15.93 14.98 -0.14
C VAL A 173 -17.42 14.78 0.12
N SER A 174 -17.79 14.07 1.19
CA SER A 174 -19.19 13.76 1.52
C SER A 174 -19.47 13.93 3.02
N ARG A 175 -20.31 14.94 3.35
CA ARG A 175 -20.77 15.15 4.74
C ARG A 175 -21.62 13.97 5.23
N ASP A 176 -22.38 13.32 4.34
CA ASP A 176 -23.21 12.17 4.70
C ASP A 176 -22.35 10.96 5.06
N TRP A 177 -21.33 10.68 4.26
CA TRP A 177 -20.33 9.67 4.59
C TRP A 177 -19.62 9.96 5.92
N SER A 178 -19.11 11.18 6.09
CA SER A 178 -18.38 11.59 7.29
C SER A 178 -19.18 11.39 8.58
N ARG A 179 -20.51 11.65 8.54
CA ARG A 179 -21.39 11.48 9.72
C ARG A 179 -21.81 10.05 9.97
N ARG A 180 -22.07 9.27 8.90
CA ARG A 180 -22.68 7.92 9.01
C ARG A 180 -21.64 6.81 9.12
N VAL A 181 -20.50 6.98 8.49
CA VAL A 181 -19.44 5.97 8.37
C VAL A 181 -18.12 6.46 8.96
N GLY A 182 -17.69 7.66 8.57
CA GLY A 182 -16.41 8.24 9.01
C GLY A 182 -15.20 7.65 8.32
N ARG A 183 -14.04 7.75 8.99
CA ARG A 183 -12.76 7.26 8.52
C ARG A 183 -12.15 6.23 9.47
N GLY A 184 -11.34 5.31 8.92
CA GLY A 184 -10.65 4.29 9.70
C GLY A 184 -10.14 3.15 8.83
N MET A 185 -9.30 2.29 9.37
CA MET A 185 -8.85 1.06 8.69
C MET A 185 -9.93 -0.03 8.65
N ALA A 186 -10.93 0.08 9.49
CA ALA A 186 -12.14 -0.75 9.50
C ALA A 186 -13.33 0.17 9.80
N VAL A 187 -14.30 0.20 8.90
CA VAL A 187 -15.51 1.01 9.03
C VAL A 187 -16.75 0.12 8.93
N LYS A 188 -17.88 0.62 9.43
CA LYS A 188 -19.16 -0.09 9.27
C LYS A 188 -19.70 0.19 7.87
N TRP A 189 -19.44 -0.69 6.93
CA TRP A 189 -19.90 -0.56 5.56
C TRP A 189 -21.43 -0.59 5.48
N PRO A 190 -22.05 0.36 4.77
CA PRO A 190 -23.51 0.39 4.60
C PRO A 190 -24.03 -0.74 3.72
N SER A 191 -23.26 -1.18 2.74
CA SER A 191 -23.60 -2.23 1.79
C SER A 191 -22.34 -2.87 1.20
N GLY A 192 -22.51 -3.97 0.47
CA GLY A 192 -21.45 -4.60 -0.30
C GLY A 192 -20.94 -5.91 0.30
N LEU A 193 -20.00 -6.50 -0.40
CA LEU A 193 -19.33 -7.75 -0.05
C LEU A 193 -17.93 -7.46 0.46
N GLY A 194 -17.56 -8.06 1.58
CA GLY A 194 -16.23 -7.96 2.15
C GLY A 194 -15.26 -8.97 1.54
N ALA A 195 -14.06 -8.51 1.18
CA ALA A 195 -12.97 -9.35 0.71
C ALA A 195 -11.66 -9.02 1.42
N LYS A 196 -10.79 -10.01 1.62
CA LYS A 196 -9.52 -9.84 2.33
C LYS A 196 -8.43 -9.37 1.36
N GLY A 197 -7.72 -8.32 1.73
CA GLY A 197 -6.58 -7.78 0.96
C GLY A 197 -7.00 -7.06 -0.33
N ASN A 198 -6.06 -6.39 -0.96
CA ASN A 198 -6.26 -5.85 -2.32
C ASN A 198 -6.53 -6.98 -3.31
N GLU A 199 -5.87 -8.12 -3.15
CA GLU A 199 -6.01 -9.32 -3.96
C GLU A 199 -7.45 -9.85 -3.95
N GLY A 200 -8.05 -9.95 -2.77
CA GLY A 200 -9.41 -10.44 -2.62
C GLY A 200 -10.45 -9.50 -3.23
N VAL A 201 -10.32 -8.18 -3.03
CA VAL A 201 -11.21 -7.19 -3.65
C VAL A 201 -11.08 -7.25 -5.17
N THR A 202 -9.85 -7.24 -5.70
CA THR A 202 -9.59 -7.36 -7.15
C THR A 202 -10.20 -8.62 -7.74
N GLY A 203 -10.01 -9.77 -7.06
CA GLY A 203 -10.55 -11.06 -7.50
C GLY A 203 -12.08 -11.05 -7.57
N GLN A 204 -12.75 -10.47 -6.58
CA GLN A 204 -14.22 -10.35 -6.56
C GLN A 204 -14.72 -9.43 -7.69
N ILE A 205 -14.11 -8.26 -7.87
CA ILE A 205 -14.48 -7.34 -8.97
C ILE A 205 -14.36 -8.04 -10.31
N LYS A 206 -13.24 -8.74 -10.55
CA LYS A 206 -12.98 -9.43 -11.81
C LYS A 206 -14.03 -10.50 -12.15
N GLN A 207 -14.53 -11.19 -11.13
CA GLN A 207 -15.47 -12.30 -11.30
C GLN A 207 -16.94 -11.87 -11.40
N MET A 208 -17.28 -10.69 -10.90
CA MET A 208 -18.68 -10.26 -10.79
C MET A 208 -19.00 -9.10 -11.75
N PRO A 209 -19.73 -9.34 -12.85
CA PRO A 209 -20.25 -8.24 -13.66
C PRO A 209 -21.10 -7.26 -12.84
N GLY A 210 -20.90 -5.96 -13.03
CA GLY A 210 -21.53 -4.91 -12.24
C GLY A 210 -20.79 -4.56 -10.94
N ALA A 211 -19.73 -5.27 -10.60
CA ALA A 211 -18.96 -4.98 -9.40
C ALA A 211 -18.14 -3.68 -9.51
N VAL A 212 -18.00 -3.00 -8.37
CA VAL A 212 -17.13 -1.85 -8.15
C VAL A 212 -16.48 -1.94 -6.79
N GLY A 213 -15.22 -1.55 -6.69
CA GLY A 213 -14.50 -1.50 -5.43
C GLY A 213 -13.31 -0.56 -5.51
N TYR A 214 -12.52 -0.53 -4.46
CA TYR A 214 -11.31 0.27 -4.38
C TYR A 214 -10.11 -0.63 -4.09
N VAL A 215 -9.02 -0.42 -4.80
CA VAL A 215 -7.76 -1.16 -4.69
C VAL A 215 -6.59 -0.26 -5.05
N GLU A 216 -5.39 -0.64 -4.64
CA GLU A 216 -4.19 0.00 -5.14
C GLU A 216 -4.01 -0.26 -6.65
N LEU A 217 -3.50 0.73 -7.40
CA LEU A 217 -3.48 0.77 -8.87
C LEU A 217 -2.86 -0.47 -9.51
N ILE A 218 -1.72 -0.97 -9.00
CA ILE A 218 -1.03 -2.14 -9.58
C ILE A 218 -1.93 -3.38 -9.60
N TYR A 219 -2.79 -3.56 -8.59
CA TYR A 219 -3.71 -4.70 -8.55
C TYR A 219 -4.75 -4.65 -9.66
N ALA A 220 -5.28 -3.46 -9.94
CA ALA A 220 -6.18 -3.26 -11.07
C ALA A 220 -5.45 -3.45 -12.40
N ALA A 221 -4.26 -2.86 -12.57
CA ALA A 221 -3.45 -2.96 -13.78
C ALA A 221 -3.05 -4.39 -14.11
N GLN A 222 -2.51 -5.14 -13.16
CA GLN A 222 -2.12 -6.55 -13.35
C GLN A 222 -3.30 -7.46 -13.69
N ASN A 223 -4.51 -7.11 -13.24
CA ASN A 223 -5.73 -7.86 -13.51
C ASN A 223 -6.54 -7.31 -14.70
N GLN A 224 -6.03 -6.28 -15.38
CA GLN A 224 -6.69 -5.62 -16.52
C GLN A 224 -8.09 -5.10 -16.19
N LEU A 225 -8.29 -4.67 -14.94
CA LEU A 225 -9.54 -4.03 -14.53
C LEU A 225 -9.52 -2.56 -14.95
N PRO A 226 -10.61 -2.04 -15.55
CA PRO A 226 -10.73 -0.62 -15.82
C PRO A 226 -10.86 0.17 -14.50
N CYS A 227 -10.29 1.38 -14.49
CA CYS A 227 -10.35 2.31 -13.38
C CYS A 227 -11.02 3.61 -13.81
N ALA A 228 -11.86 4.16 -12.94
CA ALA A 228 -12.52 5.42 -13.19
C ALA A 228 -11.55 6.61 -13.08
N ASN A 229 -11.73 7.60 -13.95
CA ASN A 229 -11.15 8.92 -13.74
C ASN A 229 -11.94 9.62 -12.63
N VAL A 230 -11.25 10.14 -11.63
CA VAL A 230 -11.89 10.78 -10.48
C VAL A 230 -11.71 12.29 -10.51
N LYS A 231 -12.81 13.00 -10.25
CA LYS A 231 -12.81 14.47 -10.21
C LYS A 231 -12.09 14.96 -8.96
N ASN A 232 -11.05 15.77 -9.16
CA ASN A 232 -10.28 16.36 -8.06
C ASN A 232 -10.87 17.69 -7.56
N GLY A 233 -10.27 18.26 -6.50
CA GLY A 233 -10.68 19.52 -5.92
C GLY A 233 -10.58 20.73 -6.85
N SER A 234 -9.79 20.65 -7.93
CA SER A 234 -9.69 21.68 -8.98
C SER A 234 -10.77 21.53 -10.07
N GLY A 235 -11.62 20.51 -10.00
CA GLY A 235 -12.71 20.26 -10.96
C GLY A 235 -12.32 19.40 -12.16
N ASN A 236 -11.10 18.89 -12.24
CA ASN A 236 -10.58 18.08 -13.34
C ASN A 236 -10.78 16.59 -13.06
N PHE A 237 -11.16 15.82 -14.10
CA PHE A 237 -11.18 14.36 -14.02
C PHE A 237 -9.78 13.82 -14.29
N ILE A 238 -9.18 13.21 -13.29
CA ILE A 238 -7.80 12.72 -13.31
C ILE A 238 -7.79 11.20 -13.42
N ALA A 239 -7.05 10.68 -14.40
CA ALA A 239 -6.72 9.27 -14.48
C ALA A 239 -5.68 8.91 -13.40
N PRO A 240 -5.81 7.75 -12.74
CA PRO A 240 -4.76 7.29 -11.84
C PRO A 240 -3.48 6.97 -12.62
N SER A 241 -2.37 7.51 -12.19
CA SER A 241 -1.04 7.24 -12.75
C SER A 241 0.05 7.61 -11.75
N VAL A 242 1.27 7.16 -11.98
CA VAL A 242 2.44 7.57 -11.19
C VAL A 242 2.59 9.09 -11.16
N GLU A 243 2.42 9.75 -12.30
CA GLU A 243 2.55 11.21 -12.42
C GLU A 243 1.48 11.94 -11.60
N SER A 244 0.22 11.50 -11.69
CA SER A 244 -0.88 12.13 -10.94
C SER A 244 -0.78 11.93 -9.42
N VAL A 245 -0.14 10.82 -8.98
CA VAL A 245 0.20 10.59 -7.57
C VAL A 245 1.40 11.45 -7.15
N MET A 246 2.41 11.62 -8.01
CA MET A 246 3.53 12.53 -7.75
C MET A 246 3.04 13.99 -7.63
N ASP A 247 2.12 14.43 -8.49
CA ASP A 247 1.50 15.73 -8.39
C ASP A 247 0.72 15.91 -7.08
N ALA A 248 0.02 14.85 -6.62
CA ALA A 248 -0.63 14.85 -5.32
C ALA A 248 0.39 15.00 -4.18
N LEU A 249 1.46 14.19 -4.18
CA LEU A 249 2.49 14.21 -3.14
C LEU A 249 3.24 15.56 -3.08
N ALA A 250 3.44 16.21 -4.22
CA ALA A 250 4.13 17.49 -4.29
C ALA A 250 3.38 18.63 -3.56
N THR A 251 2.07 18.51 -3.35
CA THR A 251 1.25 19.50 -2.65
C THR A 251 1.13 19.27 -1.14
N VAL A 252 1.63 18.14 -0.63
CA VAL A 252 1.44 17.75 0.77
C VAL A 252 2.52 18.33 1.67
N ALA A 253 2.11 19.00 2.74
CA ALA A 253 3.01 19.39 3.82
C ALA A 253 3.30 18.16 4.71
N VAL A 254 4.49 17.55 4.54
CA VAL A 254 4.91 16.39 5.32
C VAL A 254 5.47 16.82 6.67
N PRO A 255 4.85 16.43 7.81
CA PRO A 255 5.32 16.77 9.17
C PRO A 255 6.64 16.06 9.52
N GLY A 256 7.19 16.40 10.69
CA GLY A 256 8.46 15.82 11.16
C GLY A 256 8.38 14.34 11.51
N ASP A 257 7.20 13.86 11.91
CA ASP A 257 6.94 12.46 12.25
C ASP A 257 6.46 11.62 11.06
N PHE A 258 6.42 12.20 9.85
CA PHE A 258 6.04 11.59 8.59
C PHE A 258 4.61 11.00 8.55
N ARG A 259 3.72 11.37 9.46
CA ARG A 259 2.31 10.94 9.47
C ARG A 259 1.43 11.96 8.77
N PHE A 260 1.07 11.73 7.53
CA PHE A 260 0.31 12.67 6.69
C PHE A 260 -0.76 11.96 5.86
N SER A 261 -1.73 12.72 5.36
CA SER A 261 -2.72 12.28 4.38
C SER A 261 -2.45 12.95 3.04
N MET A 262 -2.75 12.25 1.95
CA MET A 262 -2.62 12.75 0.58
C MET A 262 -3.99 12.86 -0.12
N VAL A 263 -5.10 12.64 0.59
CA VAL A 263 -6.42 12.64 -0.03
C VAL A 263 -6.90 14.04 -0.37
N ASN A 264 -7.60 14.15 -1.48
CA ASN A 264 -8.18 15.40 -2.00
C ASN A 264 -7.16 16.56 -2.01
N PRO A 265 -5.93 16.37 -2.54
CA PRO A 265 -4.87 17.37 -2.51
C PRO A 265 -5.21 18.55 -3.41
N ALA A 266 -4.60 19.69 -3.15
CA ALA A 266 -4.65 20.83 -4.05
C ALA A 266 -3.81 20.51 -5.32
N GLY A 267 -4.25 20.99 -6.47
CA GLY A 267 -3.49 20.87 -7.72
C GLY A 267 -4.34 20.36 -8.88
N PRO A 268 -4.16 20.94 -10.07
CA PRO A 268 -5.02 20.65 -11.22
C PRO A 268 -4.85 19.22 -11.78
N ASN A 269 -3.68 18.60 -11.58
CA ASN A 269 -3.37 17.26 -12.10
C ASN A 269 -3.26 16.19 -10.99
N ALA A 270 -3.45 16.58 -9.73
CA ALA A 270 -3.32 15.67 -8.60
C ALA A 270 -4.47 14.66 -8.55
N TYR A 271 -4.12 13.36 -8.42
CA TYR A 271 -5.11 12.30 -8.22
C TYR A 271 -5.71 12.40 -6.83
N PRO A 272 -7.05 12.41 -6.68
CA PRO A 272 -7.68 12.78 -5.41
C PRO A 272 -7.67 11.67 -4.35
N ILE A 273 -7.47 10.40 -4.73
CA ILE A 273 -7.43 9.28 -3.79
C ILE A 273 -6.02 8.68 -3.75
N ALA A 274 -5.05 9.54 -3.44
CA ALA A 274 -3.66 9.12 -3.29
C ALA A 274 -3.32 8.84 -1.82
N GLY A 275 -2.38 7.94 -1.60
CA GLY A 275 -1.88 7.62 -0.27
C GLY A 275 -0.40 7.25 -0.25
N ALA A 276 0.26 7.52 0.88
CA ALA A 276 1.57 6.99 1.16
C ALA A 276 1.48 5.66 1.90
N THR A 277 2.57 4.90 1.91
CA THR A 277 2.73 3.70 2.73
C THR A 277 4.01 3.78 3.54
N TRP A 278 3.99 3.20 4.72
CA TRP A 278 5.08 3.30 5.70
C TRP A 278 5.54 1.92 6.15
N LEU A 279 6.85 1.78 6.31
CA LEU A 279 7.39 0.77 7.23
C LEU A 279 7.39 1.34 8.65
N LEU A 280 6.93 0.53 9.58
CA LEU A 280 6.92 0.80 11.01
C LEU A 280 8.14 0.09 11.63
N VAL A 281 9.08 0.85 12.17
CA VAL A 281 10.32 0.30 12.73
C VAL A 281 10.59 0.87 14.11
N TYR A 282 11.16 0.09 15.00
CA TYR A 282 11.58 0.60 16.30
C TYR A 282 12.77 1.56 16.16
N GLN A 283 12.75 2.68 16.85
CA GLN A 283 13.91 3.57 16.91
C GLN A 283 15.10 2.92 17.60
N GLN A 284 14.85 2.15 18.67
CA GLN A 284 15.82 1.28 19.30
C GLN A 284 15.50 -0.16 18.94
N GLN A 285 16.37 -0.78 18.16
CA GLN A 285 16.20 -2.17 17.75
C GLN A 285 16.50 -3.12 18.91
N ARG A 286 15.80 -4.25 18.96
CA ARG A 286 15.94 -5.26 20.02
C ARG A 286 17.12 -6.21 19.77
N ASP A 287 17.43 -6.43 18.50
CA ASP A 287 18.49 -7.30 18.00
C ASP A 287 19.41 -6.45 17.14
N GLU A 288 20.70 -6.38 17.52
CA GLU A 288 21.70 -5.55 16.83
C GLU A 288 21.90 -5.97 15.37
N GLN A 289 21.98 -7.28 15.11
CA GLN A 289 22.24 -7.79 13.76
C GLN A 289 21.05 -7.50 12.84
N LYS A 290 19.84 -7.77 13.29
CA LYS A 290 18.61 -7.46 12.53
C LYS A 290 18.45 -5.96 12.35
N GLY A 291 18.69 -5.17 13.38
CA GLY A 291 18.60 -3.72 13.34
C GLY A 291 19.52 -3.12 12.28
N ARG A 292 20.78 -3.57 12.25
CA ARG A 292 21.74 -3.17 11.22
C ARG A 292 21.24 -3.49 9.81
N LYS A 293 20.73 -4.71 9.58
CA LYS A 293 20.23 -5.13 8.27
C LYS A 293 18.94 -4.41 7.86
N ILE A 294 18.08 -4.06 8.80
CA ILE A 294 16.89 -3.21 8.54
C ILE A 294 17.32 -1.83 8.09
N VAL A 295 18.29 -1.21 8.76
CA VAL A 295 18.82 0.12 8.39
C VAL A 295 19.48 0.09 7.01
N GLU A 296 20.35 -0.90 6.74
CA GLU A 296 20.98 -1.09 5.44
C GLU A 296 19.95 -1.26 4.31
N PHE A 297 18.94 -2.09 4.53
CA PHE A 297 17.83 -2.25 3.58
C PHE A 297 17.05 -0.95 3.36
N LEU A 298 16.69 -0.23 4.42
CA LEU A 298 15.96 1.03 4.31
C LEU A 298 16.77 2.09 3.54
N GLN A 299 18.06 2.17 3.76
CA GLN A 299 18.95 3.06 3.01
C GLN A 299 19.00 2.69 1.53
N TRP A 300 19.11 1.40 1.21
CA TRP A 300 19.06 0.92 -0.16
C TRP A 300 17.69 1.20 -0.80
N ALA A 301 16.59 0.94 -0.08
CA ALA A 301 15.22 1.18 -0.57
C ALA A 301 14.99 2.68 -0.88
N MET A 302 15.56 3.60 -0.08
CA MET A 302 15.48 5.04 -0.32
C MET A 302 16.37 5.53 -1.47
N ASN A 303 17.40 4.78 -1.85
CA ASN A 303 18.30 5.13 -2.96
C ASN A 303 17.96 4.32 -4.22
N ASP A 304 18.47 3.10 -4.31
CA ASP A 304 18.33 2.24 -5.49
C ASP A 304 16.92 1.67 -5.65
N GLY A 305 16.27 1.33 -4.55
CA GLY A 305 14.94 0.76 -4.53
C GLY A 305 13.88 1.67 -5.15
N GLN A 306 14.03 3.00 -5.03
CA GLN A 306 13.06 3.95 -5.60
C GLN A 306 12.91 3.85 -7.12
N ARG A 307 13.94 3.41 -7.84
CA ARG A 307 13.88 3.21 -9.31
C ARG A 307 12.94 2.08 -9.73
N LEU A 308 12.63 1.18 -8.80
CA LEU A 308 11.75 0.04 -9.03
C LEU A 308 10.27 0.38 -8.81
N ALA A 309 9.97 1.57 -8.28
CA ALA A 309 8.61 1.96 -7.97
C ALA A 309 7.76 2.28 -9.24
N PRO A 310 8.21 3.14 -10.18
CA PRO A 310 7.37 3.49 -11.34
C PRO A 310 6.99 2.32 -12.24
N PRO A 311 7.84 1.31 -12.52
CA PRO A 311 7.43 0.15 -13.31
C PRO A 311 6.36 -0.73 -12.65
N LEU A 312 6.07 -0.50 -11.36
CA LEU A 312 5.04 -1.16 -10.58
C LEU A 312 3.91 -0.20 -10.18
N ASP A 313 3.71 0.88 -10.94
CA ASP A 313 2.66 1.89 -10.75
C ASP A 313 2.71 2.64 -9.39
N TYR A 314 3.86 2.62 -8.69
CA TYR A 314 4.08 3.43 -7.48
C TYR A 314 4.85 4.71 -7.79
N ALA A 315 4.47 5.78 -7.12
CA ALA A 315 5.21 7.04 -7.14
C ALA A 315 6.39 6.97 -6.16
N PRO A 316 7.65 7.21 -6.63
CA PRO A 316 8.79 7.32 -5.76
C PRO A 316 8.69 8.60 -4.91
N LEU A 317 9.32 8.57 -3.73
CA LEU A 317 9.39 9.77 -2.89
C LEU A 317 10.24 10.87 -3.54
N PRO A 318 9.81 12.14 -3.50
CA PRO A 318 10.61 13.26 -3.99
C PRO A 318 11.98 13.35 -3.30
N PRO A 319 13.03 13.83 -4.00
CA PRO A 319 14.39 13.87 -3.44
C PRO A 319 14.51 14.58 -2.09
N ALA A 320 13.79 15.69 -1.90
CA ALA A 320 13.76 16.43 -0.64
C ALA A 320 13.17 15.61 0.51
N LEU A 321 12.07 14.86 0.26
CA LEU A 321 11.47 13.97 1.25
C LEU A 321 12.40 12.79 1.54
N ARG A 322 12.99 12.16 0.54
CA ARG A 322 13.95 11.06 0.71
C ARG A 322 15.13 11.47 1.60
N LYS A 323 15.66 12.70 1.41
CA LYS A 323 16.75 13.21 2.26
C LYS A 323 16.33 13.28 3.73
N ARG A 324 15.12 13.73 4.02
CA ARG A 324 14.57 13.76 5.40
C ARG A 324 14.38 12.36 5.96
N VAL A 325 13.85 11.43 5.17
CA VAL A 325 13.65 10.03 5.54
C VAL A 325 14.99 9.35 5.84
N LEU A 326 16.02 9.55 5.01
CA LEU A 326 17.38 9.03 5.25
C LEU A 326 17.98 9.58 6.55
N ALA A 327 17.73 10.84 6.89
CA ALA A 327 18.16 11.41 8.16
C ALA A 327 17.47 10.76 9.38
N GLU A 328 16.16 10.42 9.27
CA GLU A 328 15.45 9.68 10.31
C GLU A 328 15.97 8.25 10.44
N ILE A 329 16.21 7.55 9.31
CA ILE A 329 16.78 6.19 9.30
C ILE A 329 18.14 6.17 9.98
N ALA A 330 18.98 7.19 9.76
CA ALA A 330 20.30 7.30 10.41
C ALA A 330 20.22 7.47 11.94
N GLY A 331 19.06 7.86 12.47
CA GLY A 331 18.79 7.95 13.91
C GLY A 331 18.35 6.64 14.57
N ILE A 332 18.16 5.55 13.79
CA ILE A 332 17.84 4.22 14.32
C ILE A 332 19.06 3.64 15.01
N LYS A 333 18.87 3.16 16.24
CA LYS A 333 19.90 2.56 17.07
C LYS A 333 19.74 1.03 17.11
N TYR A 334 20.85 0.34 17.10
CA TYR A 334 20.91 -1.13 17.17
C TYR A 334 22.10 -1.60 17.97
#